data_1f3fac4da3f4a66c8d097a84e48e362f
#
_entry.id   1f3fac4da3f4a66c8d097a84e48e362f
#
_cell.length_a   1.000
_cell.length_b   1.000
_cell.length_c   1.000
_cell.angle_alpha   90.00
_cell.angle_beta   90.00
_cell.angle_gamma   90.00
#
_symmetry.space_group_name_H-M   'P 1'
#
loop_
_entity.id
_entity.type
_entity.pdbx_description
1 polymer ?
#
loop_
_entity_poly.entity_id
_entity_poly.type
_entity_poly.pdbx_seq_one_letter_code
_entity_poly.pdbx_strand_id
1 'polypeptide(L)'
;MRYLAFLLILPCILQAQEVKTKDIISSGDTLLVTINGEPQISGQFLVSNDGDIAHALLGKIDAAQKSSNELSQHIITLLQDGYILKPAVSVSIIEQKPYQIRIIGEVTKPGEIVYPRDKTMDLGSAIGLVGNMTIDADERDITLKRNEVVTKISVSELSATILQDGDIITIGKLAELGTFSISGEVVKAGTYVIPREKEGKLTIFAAISIAGGPSKVAKLSKTIVTRNSANGNTNSITVDASDRSKVFYVRPGDEIEVKARLF
;
A
#
# COMPACT_ATOMS: atom_id res chain seq x y z
N MET A 1 -56.04 38.07 -14.70
CA MET A 1 -54.95 38.46 -13.79
C MET A 1 -54.60 37.26 -12.91
N ARG A 2 -53.53 36.56 -13.25
CA ARG A 2 -53.06 35.41 -12.44
C ARG A 2 -51.65 35.74 -11.98
N TYR A 3 -51.50 36.00 -10.67
CA TYR A 3 -50.21 36.29 -10.04
C TYR A 3 -49.47 34.96 -9.82
N LEU A 4 -48.33 34.81 -10.51
CA LEU A 4 -47.39 33.71 -10.34
C LEU A 4 -46.43 34.09 -9.20
N ALA A 5 -46.57 33.49 -8.04
CA ALA A 5 -45.67 33.68 -6.91
C ALA A 5 -44.38 32.87 -7.18
N PHE A 6 -43.28 33.58 -7.39
CA PHE A 6 -41.93 33.01 -7.53
C PHE A 6 -41.37 32.74 -6.12
N LEU A 7 -41.36 31.46 -5.72
CA LEU A 7 -40.76 31.04 -4.46
C LEU A 7 -39.24 30.97 -4.61
N LEU A 8 -38.53 31.95 -4.09
CA LEU A 8 -37.08 32.00 -4.02
C LEU A 8 -36.60 30.98 -2.97
N ILE A 9 -36.15 29.82 -3.41
CA ILE A 9 -35.44 28.83 -2.56
C ILE A 9 -34.01 29.34 -2.42
N LEU A 10 -33.68 29.86 -1.24
CA LEU A 10 -32.31 30.24 -0.86
C LEU A 10 -31.52 28.95 -0.58
N PRO A 11 -30.43 28.64 -1.27
CA PRO A 11 -29.58 27.49 -0.89
C PRO A 11 -28.87 27.86 0.42
N CYS A 12 -29.21 27.12 1.48
CA CYS A 12 -28.45 27.15 2.71
C CYS A 12 -27.08 26.53 2.42
N ILE A 13 -26.08 27.38 2.16
CA ILE A 13 -24.69 26.98 2.04
C ILE A 13 -24.23 26.56 3.43
N LEU A 14 -24.23 25.25 3.70
CA LEU A 14 -23.58 24.66 4.85
C LEU A 14 -22.08 24.86 4.66
N GLN A 15 -21.53 25.94 5.24
CA GLN A 15 -20.09 26.11 5.35
C GLN A 15 -19.59 25.01 6.30
N ALA A 16 -19.04 23.94 5.73
CA ALA A 16 -18.19 23.02 6.47
C ALA A 16 -16.98 23.84 6.95
N GLN A 17 -16.93 24.15 8.24
CA GLN A 17 -15.70 24.65 8.86
C GLN A 17 -14.67 23.54 8.69
N GLU A 18 -13.64 23.79 7.88
CA GLU A 18 -12.40 23.00 7.90
C GLU A 18 -11.85 23.07 9.33
N VAL A 19 -12.08 22.03 10.10
CA VAL A 19 -11.37 21.83 11.35
C VAL A 19 -9.91 21.64 10.96
N LYS A 20 -9.11 22.69 11.15
CA LYS A 20 -7.66 22.62 10.94
C LYS A 20 -7.12 21.53 11.86
N THR A 21 -6.76 20.40 11.31
CA THR A 21 -6.10 19.27 12.02
C THR A 21 -4.86 19.69 12.78
N LYS A 22 -4.35 20.89 12.52
CA LYS A 22 -3.20 21.51 13.18
C LYS A 22 -3.39 21.73 14.69
N ASP A 23 -4.62 21.86 15.18
CA ASP A 23 -4.92 22.21 16.57
C ASP A 23 -5.36 21.01 17.42
N ILE A 24 -5.42 19.80 16.83
CA ILE A 24 -5.80 18.57 17.55
C ILE A 24 -4.55 17.96 18.20
N ILE A 25 -4.62 17.78 19.51
CA ILE A 25 -3.57 17.18 20.32
C ILE A 25 -3.52 15.66 20.05
N SER A 26 -2.31 15.13 19.94
CA SER A 26 -2.06 13.69 19.76
C SER A 26 -0.99 13.18 20.73
N SER A 27 -0.99 11.86 20.90
CA SER A 27 0.06 11.21 21.71
C SER A 27 1.46 11.52 21.15
N GLY A 28 2.38 11.89 22.04
CA GLY A 28 3.73 12.31 21.69
C GLY A 28 3.90 13.81 21.44
N ASP A 29 2.82 14.60 21.46
CA ASP A 29 2.92 16.06 21.40
C ASP A 29 3.42 16.63 22.74
N THR A 30 4.13 17.74 22.68
CA THR A 30 4.51 18.51 23.88
C THR A 30 3.64 19.75 23.98
N LEU A 31 2.95 19.89 25.10
CA LEU A 31 2.05 20.98 25.40
C LEU A 31 2.69 21.95 26.41
N LEU A 32 2.46 23.23 26.20
CA LEU A 32 2.69 24.24 27.23
C LEU A 32 1.33 24.59 27.86
N VAL A 33 1.18 24.27 29.13
CA VAL A 33 0.02 24.64 29.94
C VAL A 33 0.43 25.79 30.86
N THR A 34 -0.23 26.91 30.76
CA THR A 34 0.00 28.10 31.59
C THR A 34 -1.27 28.38 32.39
N ILE A 35 -1.11 28.40 33.73
CA ILE A 35 -2.16 28.76 34.68
C ILE A 35 -1.81 30.08 35.26
N ASN A 36 -2.61 31.11 34.98
CA ASN A 36 -2.28 32.47 35.37
C ASN A 36 -2.24 32.63 36.90
N GLY A 37 -1.12 33.15 37.42
CA GLY A 37 -0.90 33.29 38.85
C GLY A 37 -0.31 32.08 39.54
N GLU A 38 -0.18 30.93 38.86
CA GLU A 38 0.25 29.66 39.44
C GLU A 38 1.43 29.03 38.66
N PRO A 39 2.64 29.63 38.73
CA PRO A 39 3.79 29.13 37.94
C PRO A 39 4.27 27.75 38.38
N GLN A 40 4.04 27.34 39.63
CA GLN A 40 4.46 26.03 40.16
C GLN A 40 3.66 24.84 39.59
N ILE A 41 2.50 25.07 39.04
CA ILE A 41 1.66 24.07 38.40
C ILE A 41 1.47 24.30 36.88
N SER A 42 2.16 25.33 36.36
CA SER A 42 2.31 25.58 34.92
C SER A 42 3.58 24.91 34.41
N GLY A 43 3.60 24.50 33.15
CA GLY A 43 4.80 23.90 32.58
C GLY A 43 4.58 23.21 31.24
N GLN A 44 5.60 22.48 30.82
CA GLN A 44 5.54 21.64 29.61
C GLN A 44 5.15 20.23 29.99
N PHE A 45 4.25 19.65 29.20
CA PHE A 45 3.72 18.31 29.44
C PHE A 45 3.78 17.52 28.14
N LEU A 46 4.41 16.35 28.20
CA LEU A 46 4.38 15.37 27.11
C LEU A 46 3.09 14.57 27.17
N VAL A 47 2.37 14.49 26.06
CA VAL A 47 1.19 13.63 25.93
C VAL A 47 1.65 12.17 25.82
N SER A 48 1.24 11.34 26.75
CA SER A 48 1.61 9.92 26.83
C SER A 48 1.03 9.13 25.64
N ASN A 49 1.46 7.87 25.48
CA ASN A 49 0.89 6.97 24.50
C ASN A 49 -0.59 6.67 24.75
N ASP A 50 -1.03 6.75 26.02
CA ASP A 50 -2.44 6.57 26.40
C ASP A 50 -3.29 7.83 26.13
N GLY A 51 -2.65 8.93 25.69
CA GLY A 51 -3.30 10.19 25.38
C GLY A 51 -3.44 11.16 26.55
N ASP A 52 -2.83 10.87 27.72
CA ASP A 52 -2.91 11.69 28.91
C ASP A 52 -1.70 12.61 29.07
N ILE A 53 -1.86 13.71 29.83
CA ILE A 53 -0.77 14.45 30.44
C ILE A 53 -0.74 14.21 31.96
N ALA A 54 0.44 14.15 32.55
CA ALA A 54 0.61 13.99 34.00
C ALA A 54 0.81 15.37 34.65
N HIS A 55 -0.24 15.90 35.28
CA HIS A 55 -0.22 17.18 35.92
C HIS A 55 0.02 17.03 37.44
N ALA A 56 0.93 17.82 38.04
CA ALA A 56 1.37 17.65 39.42
C ALA A 56 0.21 17.72 40.44
N LEU A 57 -0.76 18.60 40.21
CA LEU A 57 -1.89 18.80 41.12
C LEU A 57 -3.12 17.96 40.73
N LEU A 58 -3.43 17.82 39.42
CA LEU A 58 -4.64 17.22 38.93
C LEU A 58 -4.49 15.73 38.55
N GLY A 59 -3.25 15.20 38.62
CA GLY A 59 -2.98 13.83 38.20
C GLY A 59 -3.01 13.66 36.71
N LYS A 60 -3.60 12.55 36.23
CA LYS A 60 -3.77 12.26 34.81
C LYS A 60 -4.92 13.05 34.21
N ILE A 61 -4.68 13.74 33.11
CA ILE A 61 -5.67 14.53 32.37
C ILE A 61 -5.68 14.04 30.93
N ASP A 62 -6.81 13.56 30.44
CA ASP A 62 -7.02 13.14 29.07
C ASP A 62 -6.90 14.33 28.12
N ALA A 63 -5.90 14.31 27.24
CA ALA A 63 -5.51 15.40 26.36
C ALA A 63 -5.68 15.06 24.86
N ALA A 64 -5.45 13.82 24.47
CA ALA A 64 -5.49 13.41 23.06
C ALA A 64 -6.89 13.59 22.46
N GLN A 65 -6.91 13.86 21.14
CA GLN A 65 -8.10 14.11 20.34
C GLN A 65 -8.90 15.37 20.71
N LYS A 66 -8.39 16.16 21.66
CA LYS A 66 -8.94 17.48 22.01
C LYS A 66 -8.18 18.59 21.29
N SER A 67 -8.83 19.68 21.00
CA SER A 67 -8.16 20.92 20.65
C SER A 67 -7.51 21.57 21.88
N SER A 68 -6.53 22.44 21.68
CA SER A 68 -5.91 23.22 22.76
C SER A 68 -6.95 23.96 23.60
N ASN A 69 -8.02 24.47 22.96
CA ASN A 69 -9.09 25.16 23.65
C ASN A 69 -9.97 24.22 24.51
N GLU A 70 -10.35 23.06 23.98
CA GLU A 70 -11.13 22.07 24.74
C GLU A 70 -10.35 21.54 25.95
N LEU A 71 -9.04 21.27 25.78
CA LEU A 71 -8.20 20.88 26.91
C LEU A 71 -8.08 22.00 27.95
N SER A 72 -7.93 23.26 27.50
CA SER A 72 -7.92 24.42 28.38
C SER A 72 -9.20 24.48 29.23
N GLN A 73 -10.36 24.35 28.61
CA GLN A 73 -11.67 24.36 29.33
C GLN A 73 -11.80 23.16 30.27
N HIS A 74 -11.32 22.00 29.87
CA HIS A 74 -11.32 20.81 30.75
C HIS A 74 -10.46 21.02 31.99
N ILE A 75 -9.26 21.58 31.84
CA ILE A 75 -8.37 21.92 32.97
C ILE A 75 -9.02 22.98 33.88
N ILE A 76 -9.66 24.00 33.31
CA ILE A 76 -10.41 25.01 34.06
C ILE A 76 -11.45 24.35 34.97
N THR A 77 -12.25 23.44 34.40
CA THR A 77 -13.27 22.70 35.15
C THR A 77 -12.70 21.90 36.30
N LEU A 78 -11.57 21.20 36.10
CA LEU A 78 -10.88 20.42 37.10
C LEU A 78 -10.31 21.30 38.23
N LEU A 79 -9.77 22.47 37.88
CA LEU A 79 -9.23 23.42 38.84
C LEU A 79 -10.30 24.11 39.69
N GLN A 80 -11.50 24.32 39.12
CA GLN A 80 -12.67 24.89 39.85
C GLN A 80 -13.21 23.93 40.91
N ASP A 81 -12.95 22.63 40.77
CA ASP A 81 -13.36 21.62 41.75
C ASP A 81 -12.42 21.59 42.97
N GLY A 82 -12.48 22.66 43.76
CA GLY A 82 -11.83 22.76 45.08
C GLY A 82 -10.40 23.31 45.10
N TYR A 83 -9.83 23.73 43.95
CA TYR A 83 -8.45 24.26 43.91
C TYR A 83 -8.40 25.78 43.69
N ILE A 84 -9.04 26.29 42.63
CA ILE A 84 -8.95 27.70 42.24
C ILE A 84 -10.35 28.20 41.84
N LEU A 85 -10.81 29.29 42.46
CA LEU A 85 -12.14 29.83 42.25
C LEU A 85 -12.38 30.36 40.81
N LYS A 86 -11.37 30.98 40.22
CA LYS A 86 -11.44 31.57 38.86
C LYS A 86 -10.10 31.31 38.13
N PRO A 87 -9.85 30.07 37.70
CA PRO A 87 -8.63 29.74 36.98
C PRO A 87 -8.67 30.35 35.57
N ALA A 88 -7.54 30.89 35.13
CA ALA A 88 -7.32 31.28 33.74
C ALA A 88 -6.21 30.38 33.17
N VAL A 89 -6.57 29.51 32.26
CA VAL A 89 -5.67 28.48 31.70
C VAL A 89 -5.49 28.73 30.20
N SER A 90 -4.27 28.63 29.74
CA SER A 90 -3.91 28.63 28.33
C SER A 90 -3.14 27.32 28.02
N VAL A 91 -3.53 26.65 26.95
CA VAL A 91 -2.86 25.48 26.42
C VAL A 91 -2.39 25.78 25.00
N SER A 92 -1.13 25.49 24.72
CA SER A 92 -0.57 25.56 23.36
C SER A 92 0.28 24.34 23.06
N ILE A 93 0.24 23.86 21.83
CA ILE A 93 1.11 22.79 21.35
C ILE A 93 2.43 23.46 20.94
N ILE A 94 3.53 23.14 21.62
CA ILE A 94 4.86 23.71 21.35
C ILE A 94 5.71 22.79 20.48
N GLU A 95 5.44 21.48 20.52
CA GLU A 95 6.09 20.51 19.66
C GLU A 95 5.06 19.45 19.25
N GLN A 96 4.93 19.22 17.95
CA GLN A 96 4.08 18.17 17.41
C GLN A 96 4.93 16.98 17.01
N LYS A 97 4.55 15.78 17.47
CA LYS A 97 5.15 14.54 16.98
C LYS A 97 4.91 14.43 15.47
N PRO A 98 5.96 14.33 14.64
CA PRO A 98 5.76 14.18 13.20
C PRO A 98 5.11 12.83 12.88
N TYR A 99 4.47 12.74 11.71
CA TYR A 99 3.99 11.48 11.18
C TYR A 99 5.14 10.63 10.69
N GLN A 100 5.03 9.32 10.88
CA GLN A 100 6.00 8.33 10.49
C GLN A 100 5.31 7.21 9.71
N ILE A 101 5.77 6.96 8.50
CA ILE A 101 5.29 5.87 7.65
C ILE A 101 6.45 4.98 7.24
N ARG A 102 6.16 3.74 6.86
CA ARG A 102 7.18 2.79 6.41
C ARG A 102 6.86 2.25 5.03
N ILE A 103 7.85 2.27 4.14
CA ILE A 103 7.75 1.66 2.81
C ILE A 103 8.75 0.52 2.71
N ILE A 104 8.27 -0.66 2.35
CA ILE A 104 9.04 -1.90 2.23
C ILE A 104 8.75 -2.60 0.89
N GLY A 105 9.62 -3.56 0.54
CA GLY A 105 9.50 -4.32 -0.71
C GLY A 105 10.30 -3.70 -1.85
N GLU A 106 9.77 -3.79 -3.06
CA GLU A 106 10.48 -3.48 -4.31
C GLU A 106 10.50 -1.97 -4.62
N VAL A 107 11.20 -1.22 -3.76
CA VAL A 107 11.56 0.19 -3.96
C VAL A 107 13.07 0.38 -3.87
N THR A 108 13.59 1.46 -4.45
CA THR A 108 15.04 1.70 -4.52
C THR A 108 15.69 1.83 -3.14
N LYS A 109 15.00 2.47 -2.18
CA LYS A 109 15.49 2.69 -0.80
C LYS A 109 14.38 2.43 0.20
N PRO A 110 14.09 1.16 0.52
CA PRO A 110 13.10 0.84 1.55
C PRO A 110 13.45 1.49 2.89
N GLY A 111 12.45 1.98 3.62
CA GLY A 111 12.72 2.62 4.89
C GLY A 111 11.53 3.36 5.48
N GLU A 112 11.82 4.17 6.47
CA GLU A 112 10.86 5.04 7.13
C GLU A 112 10.94 6.45 6.56
N ILE A 113 9.77 7.08 6.42
CA ILE A 113 9.63 8.48 6.05
C ILE A 113 8.98 9.20 7.22
N VAL A 114 9.64 10.27 7.67
CA VAL A 114 9.12 11.15 8.71
C VAL A 114 8.75 12.48 8.07
N TYR A 115 7.54 12.96 8.33
CA TYR A 115 7.08 14.24 7.77
C TYR A 115 6.20 15.01 8.78
N PRO A 116 6.19 16.36 8.69
CA PRO A 116 5.41 17.21 9.58
C PRO A 116 3.90 16.97 9.44
N ARG A 117 3.16 17.05 10.55
CA ARG A 117 1.70 16.84 10.59
C ARG A 117 0.89 17.90 9.85
N ASP A 118 1.45 19.08 9.66
CA ASP A 118 0.82 20.17 8.90
C ASP A 118 0.88 19.97 7.38
N LYS A 119 1.54 18.89 6.93
CA LYS A 119 1.62 18.51 5.52
C LYS A 119 0.88 17.21 5.26
N THR A 120 0.17 17.17 4.16
CA THR A 120 -0.40 15.94 3.63
C THR A 120 0.62 15.25 2.72
N MET A 121 0.69 13.93 2.78
CA MET A 121 1.53 13.13 1.90
C MET A 121 0.67 12.08 1.22
N ASP A 122 0.67 12.07 -0.10
CA ASP A 122 0.07 11.00 -0.88
C ASP A 122 1.06 9.84 -1.11
N LEU A 123 0.52 8.67 -1.41
CA LEU A 123 1.32 7.46 -1.60
C LEU A 123 2.30 7.57 -2.77
N GLY A 124 1.92 8.25 -3.86
CA GLY A 124 2.80 8.44 -5.01
C GLY A 124 4.03 9.29 -4.66
N SER A 125 3.82 10.39 -3.93
CA SER A 125 4.90 11.24 -3.40
C SER A 125 5.81 10.45 -2.45
N ALA A 126 5.25 9.64 -1.57
CA ALA A 126 6.02 8.83 -0.63
C ALA A 126 6.90 7.78 -1.36
N ILE A 127 6.36 7.10 -2.38
CA ILE A 127 7.13 6.18 -3.25
C ILE A 127 8.25 6.94 -3.97
N GLY A 128 7.99 8.16 -4.43
CA GLY A 128 9.02 9.02 -5.04
C GLY A 128 10.18 9.33 -4.10
N LEU A 129 9.90 9.61 -2.80
CA LEU A 129 10.94 9.89 -1.78
C LEU A 129 11.88 8.71 -1.52
N VAL A 130 11.39 7.47 -1.64
CA VAL A 130 12.21 6.26 -1.51
C VAL A 130 12.86 5.82 -2.83
N GLY A 131 12.87 6.70 -3.83
CA GLY A 131 13.56 6.50 -5.11
C GLY A 131 12.77 5.70 -6.13
N ASN A 132 11.46 5.68 -6.03
CA ASN A 132 10.50 4.95 -6.87
C ASN A 132 10.57 3.42 -6.75
N MET A 133 9.62 2.77 -7.36
CA MET A 133 9.58 1.30 -7.51
C MET A 133 10.73 0.81 -8.39
N THR A 134 11.26 -0.37 -8.09
CA THR A 134 12.29 -1.03 -8.89
C THR A 134 11.69 -1.63 -10.17
N ILE A 135 12.55 -2.03 -11.11
CA ILE A 135 12.10 -2.73 -12.33
C ILE A 135 11.44 -4.09 -12.02
N ASP A 136 11.76 -4.68 -10.86
CA ASP A 136 11.21 -5.95 -10.41
C ASP A 136 9.92 -5.80 -9.57
N ALA A 137 9.43 -4.57 -9.39
CA ALA A 137 8.20 -4.31 -8.64
C ALA A 137 6.95 -4.77 -9.39
N ASP A 138 6.02 -5.43 -8.69
CA ASP A 138 4.69 -5.71 -9.23
C ASP A 138 3.73 -4.56 -8.90
N GLU A 139 3.47 -3.71 -9.89
CA GLU A 139 2.54 -2.58 -9.78
C GLU A 139 1.10 -2.99 -9.42
N ARG A 140 0.76 -4.28 -9.55
CA ARG A 140 -0.54 -4.83 -9.19
C ARG A 140 -0.58 -5.35 -7.76
N ASP A 141 0.57 -5.35 -7.07
CA ASP A 141 0.72 -5.87 -5.71
C ASP A 141 1.26 -4.79 -4.77
N ILE A 142 0.55 -3.66 -4.73
CA ILE A 142 0.80 -2.57 -3.79
C ILE A 142 -0.23 -2.68 -2.68
N THR A 143 0.22 -2.80 -1.43
CA THR A 143 -0.65 -2.90 -0.27
C THR A 143 -0.36 -1.81 0.75
N LEU A 144 -1.41 -1.27 1.35
CA LEU A 144 -1.38 -0.33 2.45
C LEU A 144 -1.97 -1.01 3.69
N LYS A 145 -1.17 -1.14 4.74
CA LYS A 145 -1.63 -1.58 6.05
C LYS A 145 -1.82 -0.36 6.96
N ARG A 146 -3.06 -0.16 7.42
CA ARG A 146 -3.47 0.89 8.35
C ARG A 146 -4.33 0.28 9.46
N ASN A 147 -3.98 0.49 10.73
CA ASN A 147 -4.75 -0.04 11.87
C ASN A 147 -5.12 -1.53 11.70
N GLU A 148 -4.15 -2.39 11.35
CA GLU A 148 -4.31 -3.84 11.09
C GLU A 148 -5.16 -4.19 9.84
N VAL A 149 -5.75 -3.23 9.15
CA VAL A 149 -6.46 -3.45 7.88
C VAL A 149 -5.49 -3.33 6.72
N VAL A 150 -5.46 -4.36 5.88
CA VAL A 150 -4.65 -4.37 4.65
C VAL A 150 -5.55 -4.09 3.46
N THR A 151 -5.24 -3.03 2.73
CA THR A 151 -5.96 -2.62 1.53
C THR A 151 -5.02 -2.69 0.33
N LYS A 152 -5.49 -3.26 -0.77
CA LYS A 152 -4.75 -3.28 -2.04
C LYS A 152 -5.02 -1.98 -2.80
N ILE A 153 -3.95 -1.34 -3.25
CA ILE A 153 -4.00 -0.04 -3.94
C ILE A 153 -3.60 -0.24 -5.39
N SER A 154 -4.34 0.35 -6.31
CA SER A 154 -3.96 0.39 -7.72
C SER A 154 -3.03 1.57 -8.02
N VAL A 155 -2.23 1.47 -9.10
CA VAL A 155 -1.34 2.56 -9.52
C VAL A 155 -2.10 3.87 -9.80
N SER A 156 -3.34 3.77 -10.30
CA SER A 156 -4.20 4.95 -10.55
C SER A 156 -4.65 5.67 -9.28
N GLU A 157 -4.59 5.01 -8.13
CA GLU A 157 -5.03 5.54 -6.83
C GLU A 157 -3.87 6.12 -5.99
N LEU A 158 -2.62 6.00 -6.44
CA LEU A 158 -1.44 6.42 -5.68
C LEU A 158 -1.51 7.89 -5.24
N SER A 159 -1.88 8.79 -6.15
CA SER A 159 -1.99 10.23 -5.85
C SER A 159 -3.26 10.60 -5.06
N ALA A 160 -4.28 9.74 -5.08
CA ALA A 160 -5.51 9.93 -4.31
C ALA A 160 -5.43 9.35 -2.89
N THR A 161 -4.46 8.46 -2.63
CA THR A 161 -4.29 7.78 -1.35
C THR A 161 -3.45 8.64 -0.41
N ILE A 162 -4.11 9.32 0.52
CA ILE A 162 -3.43 10.13 1.56
C ILE A 162 -2.97 9.23 2.71
N LEU A 163 -1.70 9.35 3.05
CA LEU A 163 -1.05 8.57 4.10
C LEU A 163 -1.31 9.17 5.49
N GLN A 164 -1.31 8.32 6.50
CA GLN A 164 -1.50 8.64 7.92
C GLN A 164 -0.33 8.10 8.76
N ASP A 165 -0.23 8.58 9.99
CA ASP A 165 0.77 8.09 10.93
C ASP A 165 0.63 6.58 11.15
N GLY A 166 1.76 5.87 11.13
CA GLY A 166 1.83 4.42 11.31
C GLY A 166 1.50 3.59 10.07
N ASP A 167 1.21 4.19 8.92
CA ASP A 167 0.96 3.44 7.68
C ASP A 167 2.18 2.62 7.25
N ILE A 168 1.95 1.38 6.85
CA ILE A 168 2.96 0.51 6.26
C ILE A 168 2.54 0.20 4.83
N ILE A 169 3.42 0.57 3.90
CA ILE A 169 3.24 0.32 2.48
C ILE A 169 4.15 -0.84 2.08
N THR A 170 3.60 -1.85 1.43
CA THR A 170 4.38 -2.97 0.88
C THR A 170 4.20 -3.01 -0.62
N ILE A 171 5.32 -3.01 -1.35
CA ILE A 171 5.36 -3.17 -2.80
C ILE A 171 5.89 -4.56 -3.10
N GLY A 172 5.05 -5.38 -3.72
CA GLY A 172 5.36 -6.75 -4.06
C GLY A 172 6.41 -6.85 -5.16
N LYS A 173 7.08 -8.01 -5.20
CA LYS A 173 8.01 -8.37 -6.27
C LYS A 173 7.27 -9.07 -7.39
N LEU A 174 7.61 -8.75 -8.62
CA LEU A 174 7.16 -9.51 -9.77
C LEU A 174 7.56 -10.97 -9.62
N ALA A 175 6.60 -11.89 -9.77
CA ALA A 175 6.89 -13.31 -9.78
C ALA A 175 7.98 -13.62 -10.83
N GLU A 176 8.92 -14.51 -10.48
CA GLU A 176 9.92 -14.99 -11.43
C GLU A 176 9.22 -15.64 -12.62
N LEU A 177 9.71 -15.30 -13.82
CA LEU A 177 9.17 -15.90 -15.03
C LEU A 177 9.57 -17.37 -15.09
N GLY A 178 8.57 -18.21 -15.20
CA GLY A 178 8.80 -19.63 -15.43
C GLY A 178 9.54 -19.88 -16.75
N THR A 179 10.33 -20.93 -16.81
CA THR A 179 11.03 -21.37 -18.02
C THR A 179 10.48 -22.71 -18.50
N PHE A 180 10.66 -23.01 -19.77
CA PHE A 180 10.45 -24.31 -20.37
C PHE A 180 11.62 -24.64 -21.31
N SER A 181 11.90 -25.91 -21.51
CA SER A 181 12.93 -26.33 -22.46
C SER A 181 12.32 -26.95 -23.70
N ILE A 182 12.95 -26.72 -24.85
CA ILE A 182 12.60 -27.38 -26.13
C ILE A 182 13.82 -28.04 -26.72
N SER A 183 13.64 -29.28 -27.12
CA SER A 183 14.65 -30.13 -27.76
C SER A 183 14.10 -30.83 -29.02
N GLY A 184 14.99 -31.52 -29.74
CA GLY A 184 14.63 -32.25 -30.95
C GLY A 184 14.48 -31.36 -32.19
N GLU A 185 13.48 -31.62 -33.03
CA GLU A 185 13.34 -31.07 -34.38
C GLU A 185 12.69 -29.67 -34.37
N VAL A 186 13.40 -28.71 -33.79
CA VAL A 186 13.08 -27.28 -33.82
C VAL A 186 14.28 -26.49 -34.35
N VAL A 187 14.04 -25.27 -34.81
CA VAL A 187 15.12 -24.43 -35.39
C VAL A 187 16.18 -24.05 -34.34
N LYS A 188 15.75 -23.76 -33.11
CA LYS A 188 16.65 -23.41 -32.00
C LYS A 188 16.21 -24.16 -30.77
N ALA A 189 16.87 -25.30 -30.46
CA ALA A 189 16.70 -26.00 -29.21
C ALA A 189 17.32 -25.20 -28.07
N GLY A 190 16.71 -25.24 -26.87
CA GLY A 190 17.19 -24.52 -25.69
C GLY A 190 16.12 -24.29 -24.63
N THR A 191 16.50 -23.55 -23.60
CA THR A 191 15.59 -23.10 -22.54
C THR A 191 15.07 -21.71 -22.82
N TYR A 192 13.77 -21.51 -22.67
CA TYR A 192 13.08 -20.28 -22.97
C TYR A 192 12.28 -19.82 -21.77
N VAL A 193 12.19 -18.51 -21.60
CA VAL A 193 11.34 -17.87 -20.59
C VAL A 193 9.90 -17.82 -21.10
N ILE A 194 8.94 -18.15 -20.23
CA ILE A 194 7.52 -17.95 -20.53
C ILE A 194 7.22 -16.45 -20.50
N PRO A 195 6.81 -15.81 -21.59
CA PRO A 195 6.48 -14.39 -21.57
C PRO A 195 5.36 -14.12 -20.56
N ARG A 196 5.49 -13.04 -19.79
CA ARG A 196 4.55 -12.70 -18.70
C ARG A 196 3.09 -12.62 -19.17
N GLU A 197 2.87 -12.01 -20.31
CA GLU A 197 1.55 -11.91 -20.93
C GLU A 197 0.97 -13.27 -21.38
N LYS A 198 1.81 -14.30 -21.40
CA LYS A 198 1.45 -15.70 -21.78
C LYS A 198 1.45 -16.66 -20.59
N GLU A 199 1.71 -16.17 -19.37
CA GLU A 199 1.72 -17.03 -18.19
C GLU A 199 0.37 -17.76 -18.05
N GLY A 200 0.44 -19.09 -17.86
CA GLY A 200 -0.74 -19.97 -17.84
C GLY A 200 -1.51 -20.11 -19.16
N LYS A 201 -1.12 -19.39 -20.22
CA LYS A 201 -1.81 -19.36 -21.53
C LYS A 201 -0.87 -19.64 -22.71
N LEU A 202 0.42 -19.94 -22.45
CA LEU A 202 1.37 -20.28 -23.50
C LEU A 202 0.99 -21.64 -24.10
N THR A 203 0.53 -21.66 -25.34
CA THR A 203 0.22 -22.92 -26.04
C THR A 203 1.50 -23.60 -26.52
N ILE A 204 1.46 -24.92 -26.68
CA ILE A 204 2.60 -25.70 -27.21
C ILE A 204 3.02 -25.21 -28.61
N PHE A 205 2.07 -24.81 -29.44
CA PHE A 205 2.37 -24.24 -30.75
C PHE A 205 3.14 -22.92 -30.64
N ALA A 206 2.73 -22.04 -29.72
CA ALA A 206 3.41 -20.77 -29.47
C ALA A 206 4.83 -21.02 -28.89
N ALA A 207 4.99 -21.99 -27.99
CA ALA A 207 6.29 -22.38 -27.45
C ALA A 207 7.26 -22.84 -28.55
N ILE A 208 6.79 -23.71 -29.45
CA ILE A 208 7.59 -24.16 -30.60
C ILE A 208 7.93 -22.96 -31.52
N SER A 209 6.99 -22.03 -31.70
CA SER A 209 7.22 -20.81 -32.51
C SER A 209 8.30 -19.90 -31.90
N ILE A 210 8.36 -19.78 -30.55
CA ILE A 210 9.41 -19.05 -29.83
C ILE A 210 10.79 -19.68 -30.12
N ALA A 211 10.87 -21.02 -30.24
CA ALA A 211 12.09 -21.74 -30.62
C ALA A 211 12.42 -21.66 -32.13
N GLY A 212 11.80 -20.73 -32.84
CA GLY A 212 12.04 -20.50 -34.30
C GLY A 212 11.22 -21.42 -35.20
N GLY A 213 10.27 -22.16 -34.62
CA GLY A 213 9.40 -23.10 -35.35
C GLY A 213 9.99 -24.50 -35.52
N PRO A 214 9.22 -25.40 -36.12
CA PRO A 214 9.65 -26.77 -36.39
C PRO A 214 10.69 -26.85 -37.51
N SER A 215 11.61 -27.79 -37.44
CA SER A 215 12.50 -28.11 -38.55
C SER A 215 11.74 -28.74 -39.73
N LYS A 216 12.40 -28.89 -40.90
CA LYS A 216 11.81 -29.49 -42.07
C LYS A 216 11.40 -30.97 -41.89
N VAL A 217 12.05 -31.66 -40.94
CA VAL A 217 11.81 -33.06 -40.66
C VAL A 217 11.01 -33.28 -39.36
N ALA A 218 10.51 -32.23 -38.77
CA ALA A 218 9.73 -32.31 -37.55
C ALA A 218 8.41 -33.06 -37.72
N LYS A 219 8.01 -33.86 -36.74
CA LYS A 219 6.72 -34.54 -36.61
C LYS A 219 5.93 -33.96 -35.45
N LEU A 220 5.26 -32.84 -35.65
CA LEU A 220 4.51 -32.13 -34.62
C LEU A 220 3.39 -32.96 -33.97
N SER A 221 2.81 -33.94 -34.70
CA SER A 221 1.77 -34.84 -34.16
C SER A 221 2.29 -35.81 -33.08
N LYS A 222 3.59 -35.89 -32.86
CA LYS A 222 4.24 -36.72 -31.84
C LYS A 222 5.18 -35.91 -30.98
N THR A 223 4.77 -34.71 -30.58
CA THR A 223 5.51 -33.89 -29.63
C THR A 223 5.31 -34.47 -28.21
N ILE A 224 6.41 -34.70 -27.49
CA ILE A 224 6.37 -35.21 -26.13
C ILE A 224 6.58 -34.04 -25.20
N VAL A 225 5.71 -33.92 -24.19
CA VAL A 225 5.88 -32.97 -23.10
C VAL A 225 6.11 -33.76 -21.80
N THR A 226 7.27 -33.57 -21.23
CA THR A 226 7.65 -34.15 -19.94
C THR A 226 7.47 -33.09 -18.87
N ARG A 227 6.69 -33.43 -17.84
CA ARG A 227 6.37 -32.56 -16.73
C ARG A 227 6.68 -33.22 -15.40
N ASN A 228 7.47 -32.54 -14.58
CA ASN A 228 7.76 -32.98 -13.22
C ASN A 228 6.60 -32.53 -12.30
N SER A 229 6.04 -33.48 -11.57
CA SER A 229 5.05 -33.23 -10.52
C SER A 229 5.74 -32.83 -9.22
N ALA A 230 5.06 -32.06 -8.36
CA ALA A 230 5.56 -31.70 -7.03
C ALA A 230 5.97 -32.91 -6.15
N ASN A 231 5.45 -34.10 -6.44
CA ASN A 231 5.76 -35.35 -5.75
C ASN A 231 6.98 -36.07 -6.32
N GLY A 232 7.77 -35.44 -7.20
CA GLY A 232 8.96 -36.06 -7.83
C GLY A 232 8.64 -37.03 -8.98
N ASN A 233 7.38 -37.25 -9.33
CA ASN A 233 7.01 -38.13 -10.44
C ASN A 233 7.07 -37.32 -11.75
N THR A 234 7.70 -37.93 -12.76
CA THR A 234 7.79 -37.40 -14.12
C THR A 234 6.68 -38.00 -14.97
N ASN A 235 5.84 -37.16 -15.56
CA ASN A 235 4.77 -37.55 -16.49
C ASN A 235 5.12 -37.10 -17.90
N SER A 236 5.13 -38.04 -18.86
CA SER A 236 5.31 -37.73 -20.27
C SER A 236 3.97 -37.83 -21.00
N ILE A 237 3.59 -36.78 -21.71
CA ILE A 237 2.34 -36.67 -22.46
C ILE A 237 2.68 -36.48 -23.93
N THR A 238 2.09 -37.29 -24.81
CA THR A 238 2.21 -37.08 -26.25
C THR A 238 1.11 -36.11 -26.71
N VAL A 239 1.51 -35.01 -27.32
CA VAL A 239 0.65 -33.95 -27.78
C VAL A 239 0.78 -33.78 -29.29
N ASP A 240 -0.34 -33.62 -29.96
CA ASP A 240 -0.36 -33.21 -31.38
C ASP A 240 -0.27 -31.67 -31.48
N ALA A 241 0.95 -31.16 -31.60
CA ALA A 241 1.21 -29.74 -31.74
C ALA A 241 0.86 -29.18 -33.13
N SER A 242 0.44 -30.01 -34.09
CA SER A 242 -0.05 -29.59 -35.40
C SER A 242 -1.53 -29.22 -35.37
N ASP A 243 -2.30 -29.82 -34.46
CA ASP A 243 -3.73 -29.58 -34.29
C ASP A 243 -3.98 -28.36 -33.38
N ARG A 244 -4.28 -27.23 -34.00
CA ARG A 244 -4.56 -25.96 -33.29
C ARG A 244 -5.93 -25.96 -32.59
N SER A 245 -6.79 -26.91 -32.81
CA SER A 245 -8.07 -27.04 -32.13
C SER A 245 -7.93 -27.62 -30.74
N LYS A 246 -6.84 -28.38 -30.47
CA LYS A 246 -6.52 -28.97 -29.18
C LYS A 246 -5.51 -28.11 -28.46
N VAL A 247 -5.99 -27.30 -27.55
CA VAL A 247 -5.13 -26.38 -26.81
C VAL A 247 -4.41 -27.14 -25.68
N PHE A 248 -3.09 -27.23 -25.77
CA PHE A 248 -2.24 -27.67 -24.69
C PHE A 248 -1.41 -26.51 -24.17
N TYR A 249 -1.52 -26.21 -22.87
CA TYR A 249 -0.79 -25.13 -22.23
C TYR A 249 0.52 -25.60 -21.61
N VAL A 250 1.60 -24.93 -21.97
CA VAL A 250 2.94 -25.12 -21.39
C VAL A 250 3.00 -24.49 -20.01
N ARG A 251 3.61 -25.19 -19.06
CA ARG A 251 3.81 -24.73 -17.69
C ARG A 251 5.30 -24.53 -17.40
N PRO A 252 5.65 -23.75 -16.37
CA PRO A 252 7.02 -23.70 -15.88
C PRO A 252 7.58 -25.09 -15.59
N GLY A 253 8.81 -25.34 -16.04
CA GLY A 253 9.49 -26.63 -15.88
C GLY A 253 9.14 -27.71 -16.91
N ASP A 254 8.27 -27.42 -17.89
CA ASP A 254 7.99 -28.39 -18.96
C ASP A 254 9.21 -28.59 -19.87
N GLU A 255 9.47 -29.83 -20.22
CA GLU A 255 10.45 -30.23 -21.23
C GLU A 255 9.71 -30.75 -22.47
N ILE A 256 9.89 -30.05 -23.59
CA ILE A 256 9.20 -30.34 -24.85
C ILE A 256 10.18 -30.96 -25.82
N GLU A 257 9.89 -32.15 -26.31
CA GLU A 257 10.68 -32.83 -27.33
C GLU A 257 9.87 -32.98 -28.62
N VAL A 258 10.34 -32.37 -29.70
CA VAL A 258 9.74 -32.51 -31.03
C VAL A 258 10.45 -33.63 -31.76
N LYS A 259 9.73 -34.72 -32.06
CA LYS A 259 10.28 -35.89 -32.77
C LYS A 259 10.51 -35.65 -34.25
N ALA A 260 11.45 -36.39 -34.84
CA ALA A 260 11.63 -36.45 -36.29
C ALA A 260 10.55 -37.32 -36.96
N ARG A 261 10.31 -37.05 -38.23
CA ARG A 261 9.59 -37.99 -39.10
C ARG A 261 10.51 -39.17 -39.40
N LEU A 262 10.05 -40.35 -39.08
CA LEU A 262 10.74 -41.57 -39.58
C LEU A 262 10.34 -41.73 -41.07
N PHE A 263 11.32 -41.81 -41.90
CA PHE A 263 11.12 -42.11 -43.34
C PHE A 263 10.72 -43.55 -43.52
#